data_0d4c2724c8f7f55ab01d43eee9ab48d5
#
_entry.id   0d4c2724c8f7f55ab01d43eee9ab48d5
#
_cell.length_a   1.000
_cell.length_b   1.000
_cell.length_c   1.000
_cell.angle_alpha   90.00
_cell.angle_beta   90.00
_cell.angle_gamma   90.00
#
_symmetry.space_group_name_H-M   'P 1'
#
loop_
_entity.id
_entity.type
_entity.pdbx_description
1 polymer ?
#
loop_
_entity_poly.entity_id
_entity_poly.type
_entity_poly.pdbx_seq_one_letter_code
_entity_poly.pdbx_strand_id
1 'polypeptide(L)'
;MRVIVTRPETDAQAWLDAIQKAGHEAVYLPLIEIGPAPDTQAVDLAWQQWPRWQAVMFVSAQAVRMFFAQRPMQAGPRFWATGPGTRQALIEAGVAANAIDAPNADSAQFDSEALWQVVSPSLKKQTPVLIVRGNEDALISDPPLNANVNPNLNSSTSSGSSPSNDQPVNPQGVGRDWLAQQIIQAGASVEFVAAYSRRPPRWSAPQLEIAKQAAFDGSVWCFSSSQAVLHLQAQLTNVQWNKACCVATHARIAQTARDVGFVHVVQTRPVLSDVLASLESLA
;
A
#
# COMPACT_ATOMS: atom_id res chain seq x y z
N MET A 1 19.20 -13.42 16.32
CA MET A 1 18.88 -13.98 14.99
C MET A 1 19.14 -12.95 13.91
N ARG A 2 19.21 -13.38 12.62
CA ARG A 2 19.29 -12.48 11.47
C ARG A 2 17.87 -12.07 11.02
N VAL A 3 17.64 -10.78 10.80
CA VAL A 3 16.35 -10.21 10.40
C VAL A 3 16.51 -9.45 9.07
N ILE A 4 15.76 -9.86 8.06
CA ILE A 4 15.79 -9.27 6.71
C ILE A 4 14.73 -8.17 6.63
N VAL A 5 15.17 -6.92 6.52
CA VAL A 5 14.31 -5.74 6.38
C VAL A 5 14.08 -5.46 4.90
N THR A 6 12.83 -5.61 4.44
CA THR A 6 12.46 -5.58 3.01
C THR A 6 11.83 -4.28 2.54
N ARG A 7 11.73 -3.29 3.43
CA ARG A 7 11.09 -1.99 3.15
C ARG A 7 11.90 -1.16 2.16
N PRO A 8 11.26 -0.21 1.43
CA PRO A 8 12.00 0.81 0.68
C PRO A 8 12.98 1.58 1.56
N GLU A 9 14.07 2.08 0.98
CA GLU A 9 15.18 2.73 1.68
C GLU A 9 14.74 3.83 2.65
N THR A 10 13.82 4.69 2.20
CA THR A 10 13.29 5.81 3.00
C THR A 10 12.64 5.38 4.33
N ASP A 11 12.17 4.15 4.41
CA ASP A 11 11.43 3.62 5.56
C ASP A 11 12.21 2.53 6.31
N ALA A 12 13.39 2.14 5.83
CA ALA A 12 14.15 1.00 6.35
C ALA A 12 15.01 1.37 7.57
N GLN A 13 15.63 2.58 7.58
CA GLN A 13 16.67 2.93 8.55
C GLN A 13 16.19 2.82 10.00
N ALA A 14 15.03 3.40 10.32
CA ALA A 14 14.46 3.31 11.67
C ALA A 14 14.20 1.87 12.14
N TRP A 15 13.88 0.98 11.21
CA TRP A 15 13.68 -0.45 11.49
C TRP A 15 15.00 -1.16 11.71
N LEU A 16 16.01 -0.89 10.87
CA LEU A 16 17.35 -1.45 11.03
C LEU A 16 17.93 -1.09 12.40
N ASP A 17 17.88 0.20 12.75
CA ASP A 17 18.41 0.70 14.02
C ASP A 17 17.68 0.06 15.22
N ALA A 18 16.37 -0.05 15.17
CA ALA A 18 15.59 -0.63 16.27
C ALA A 18 15.81 -2.14 16.43
N ILE A 19 15.92 -2.88 15.33
CA ILE A 19 16.21 -4.31 15.32
C ILE A 19 17.62 -4.57 15.87
N GLN A 20 18.61 -3.77 15.45
CA GLN A 20 19.98 -3.85 15.99
C GLN A 20 20.03 -3.53 17.49
N LYS A 21 19.31 -2.50 17.92
CA LYS A 21 19.21 -2.13 19.34
C LYS A 21 18.55 -3.22 20.18
N ALA A 22 17.65 -4.00 19.60
CA ALA A 22 17.04 -5.18 20.23
C ALA A 22 17.98 -6.42 20.25
N GLY A 23 19.23 -6.29 19.78
CA GLY A 23 20.22 -7.38 19.82
C GLY A 23 20.15 -8.36 18.65
N HIS A 24 19.48 -8.01 17.57
CA HIS A 24 19.40 -8.83 16.36
C HIS A 24 20.34 -8.32 15.25
N GLU A 25 20.78 -9.19 14.36
CA GLU A 25 21.48 -8.81 13.12
C GLU A 25 20.45 -8.30 12.12
N ALA A 26 20.42 -7.00 11.83
CA ALA A 26 19.52 -6.41 10.85
C ALA A 26 20.21 -6.32 9.48
N VAL A 27 19.62 -6.93 8.47
CA VAL A 27 20.12 -6.94 7.09
C VAL A 27 19.14 -6.20 6.20
N TYR A 28 19.62 -5.18 5.51
CA TYR A 28 18.83 -4.44 4.54
C TYR A 28 18.81 -5.14 3.18
N LEU A 29 17.63 -5.59 2.77
CA LEU A 29 17.41 -6.23 1.49
C LEU A 29 16.07 -5.76 0.89
N PRO A 30 16.03 -4.58 0.26
CA PRO A 30 14.78 -4.05 -0.27
C PRO A 30 14.16 -4.96 -1.31
N LEU A 31 12.84 -5.08 -1.27
CA LEU A 31 12.03 -5.83 -2.25
C LEU A 31 11.16 -4.92 -3.12
N ILE A 32 11.20 -3.62 -2.85
CA ILE A 32 10.53 -2.60 -3.64
C ILE A 32 11.50 -1.44 -3.85
N GLU A 33 11.78 -1.12 -5.09
CA GLU A 33 12.46 0.10 -5.51
C GLU A 33 11.41 1.17 -5.85
N ILE A 34 11.59 2.36 -5.27
CA ILE A 34 10.73 3.52 -5.55
C ILE A 34 11.40 4.32 -6.67
N GLY A 35 10.67 4.50 -7.75
CA GLY A 35 11.05 5.34 -8.88
C GLY A 35 10.18 6.59 -9.01
N PRO A 36 10.50 7.48 -9.97
CA PRO A 36 9.69 8.66 -10.26
C PRO A 36 8.27 8.27 -10.70
N ALA A 37 7.38 9.27 -10.75
CA ALA A 37 6.06 9.10 -11.34
C ALA A 37 6.19 8.58 -12.78
N PRO A 38 5.36 7.62 -13.19
CA PRO A 38 5.39 7.12 -14.57
C PRO A 38 4.90 8.18 -15.57
N ASP A 39 4.03 9.08 -15.11
CA ASP A 39 3.54 10.23 -15.86
C ASP A 39 3.66 11.50 -14.99
N THR A 40 4.70 12.27 -15.23
CA THR A 40 4.94 13.55 -14.54
C THR A 40 3.95 14.62 -14.95
N GLN A 41 3.39 14.57 -16.18
CA GLN A 41 2.40 15.52 -16.64
C GLN A 41 1.09 15.38 -15.87
N ALA A 42 0.67 14.15 -15.54
CA ALA A 42 -0.49 13.93 -14.70
C ALA A 42 -0.32 14.53 -13.30
N VAL A 43 0.88 14.46 -12.71
CA VAL A 43 1.19 15.11 -11.42
C VAL A 43 1.13 16.63 -11.58
N ASP A 44 1.68 17.18 -12.65
CA ASP A 44 1.63 18.63 -12.92
C ASP A 44 0.20 19.13 -13.13
N LEU A 45 -0.64 18.38 -13.84
CA LEU A 45 -2.05 18.70 -14.02
C LEU A 45 -2.81 18.68 -12.69
N ALA A 46 -2.56 17.70 -11.82
CA ALA A 46 -3.16 17.64 -10.49
C ALA A 46 -2.83 18.89 -9.66
N TRP A 47 -1.61 19.41 -9.78
CA TRP A 47 -1.18 20.67 -9.15
C TRP A 47 -1.79 21.91 -9.80
N GLN A 48 -1.89 21.97 -11.12
CA GLN A 48 -2.56 23.08 -11.82
C GLN A 48 -4.03 23.19 -11.42
N GLN A 49 -4.65 22.06 -11.15
CA GLN A 49 -6.04 21.95 -10.72
C GLN A 49 -6.20 22.00 -9.19
N TRP A 50 -5.14 22.37 -8.44
CA TRP A 50 -5.14 22.35 -6.98
C TRP A 50 -6.36 23.03 -6.33
N PRO A 51 -6.80 24.23 -6.79
CA PRO A 51 -7.93 24.93 -6.16
C PRO A 51 -9.28 24.23 -6.30
N ARG A 52 -9.40 23.27 -7.23
CA ARG A 52 -10.67 22.55 -7.44
C ARG A 52 -10.85 21.40 -6.46
N TRP A 53 -9.75 20.81 -5.94
CA TRP A 53 -9.84 19.67 -5.05
C TRP A 53 -10.45 20.07 -3.70
N GLN A 54 -11.47 19.38 -3.27
CA GLN A 54 -12.02 19.54 -1.93
C GLN A 54 -11.38 18.57 -0.93
N ALA A 55 -10.92 17.42 -1.42
CA ALA A 55 -10.12 16.48 -0.65
C ALA A 55 -9.00 15.88 -1.50
N VAL A 56 -7.85 15.63 -0.87
CA VAL A 56 -6.73 14.89 -1.47
C VAL A 56 -6.34 13.75 -0.53
N MET A 57 -6.54 12.53 -0.98
CA MET A 57 -6.21 11.32 -0.24
C MET A 57 -4.82 10.83 -0.60
N PHE A 58 -4.02 10.51 0.41
CA PHE A 58 -2.73 9.86 0.25
C PHE A 58 -2.76 8.44 0.80
N VAL A 59 -2.42 7.48 -0.04
CA VAL A 59 -2.48 6.06 0.32
C VAL A 59 -1.24 5.56 1.07
N SER A 60 -0.21 6.37 1.19
CA SER A 60 1.03 6.04 1.91
C SER A 60 1.88 7.29 2.18
N ALA A 61 2.80 7.22 3.14
CA ALA A 61 3.80 8.25 3.39
C ALA A 61 4.66 8.54 2.14
N GLN A 62 4.99 7.52 1.36
CA GLN A 62 5.74 7.67 0.11
C GLN A 62 4.97 8.48 -0.92
N ALA A 63 3.64 8.30 -1.03
CA ALA A 63 2.81 9.12 -1.92
C ALA A 63 2.87 10.61 -1.53
N VAL A 64 2.86 10.92 -0.23
CA VAL A 64 3.02 12.28 0.28
C VAL A 64 4.39 12.85 -0.13
N ARG A 65 5.47 12.15 0.23
CA ARG A 65 6.84 12.61 -0.05
C ARG A 65 7.06 12.88 -1.53
N MET A 66 6.64 11.97 -2.40
CA MET A 66 6.86 12.09 -3.84
C MET A 66 5.97 13.18 -4.48
N PHE A 67 4.74 13.34 -3.99
CA PHE A 67 3.84 14.36 -4.51
C PHE A 67 4.28 15.77 -4.13
N PHE A 68 4.82 15.97 -2.92
CA PHE A 68 5.31 17.28 -2.44
C PHE A 68 6.79 17.51 -2.70
N ALA A 69 7.55 16.55 -3.27
CA ALA A 69 9.01 16.63 -3.41
C ALA A 69 9.51 17.89 -4.13
N GLN A 70 8.75 18.42 -5.07
CA GLN A 70 9.16 19.56 -5.90
C GLN A 70 8.25 20.80 -5.73
N ARG A 71 7.23 20.70 -4.89
CA ARG A 71 6.25 21.77 -4.71
C ARG A 71 5.88 21.91 -3.25
N PRO A 72 6.08 23.13 -2.68
CA PRO A 72 5.69 23.36 -1.29
C PRO A 72 4.18 23.23 -1.13
N MET A 73 3.76 22.80 0.05
CA MET A 73 2.35 22.72 0.42
C MET A 73 1.68 24.10 0.28
N GLN A 74 0.51 24.09 -0.33
CA GLN A 74 -0.36 25.26 -0.47
C GLN A 74 -1.63 25.03 0.35
N ALA A 75 -2.21 26.10 0.87
CA ALA A 75 -3.54 26.02 1.48
C ALA A 75 -4.57 25.49 0.48
N GLY A 76 -5.53 24.74 0.94
CA GLY A 76 -6.53 24.18 0.01
C GLY A 76 -7.38 23.07 0.61
N PRO A 77 -7.34 21.86 0.03
CA PRO A 77 -8.27 20.78 0.32
C PRO A 77 -8.13 20.22 1.74
N ARG A 78 -9.09 19.39 2.14
CA ARG A 78 -8.89 18.44 3.24
C ARG A 78 -7.89 17.37 2.80
N PHE A 79 -7.05 16.92 3.71
CA PHE A 79 -6.08 15.85 3.45
C PHE A 79 -6.51 14.58 4.14
N TRP A 80 -6.60 13.49 3.39
CA TRP A 80 -6.99 12.20 3.92
C TRP A 80 -5.79 11.25 3.99
N ALA A 81 -5.57 10.69 5.17
CA ALA A 81 -4.48 9.76 5.42
C ALA A 81 -5.02 8.39 5.84
N THR A 82 -4.53 7.33 5.23
CA THR A 82 -4.95 5.95 5.53
C THR A 82 -4.45 5.46 6.89
N GLY A 83 -3.44 6.11 7.48
CA GLY A 83 -2.87 5.68 8.74
C GLY A 83 -1.84 6.66 9.31
N PRO A 84 -1.27 6.35 10.49
CA PRO A 84 -0.42 7.27 11.26
C PRO A 84 0.85 7.67 10.50
N GLY A 85 1.50 6.77 9.77
CA GLY A 85 2.69 7.09 8.99
C GLY A 85 2.40 8.07 7.84
N THR A 86 1.25 7.96 7.18
CA THR A 86 0.81 8.90 6.14
C THR A 86 0.45 10.26 6.74
N ARG A 87 -0.23 10.25 7.90
CA ARG A 87 -0.57 11.47 8.65
C ARG A 87 0.70 12.22 9.06
N GLN A 88 1.70 11.52 9.59
CA GLN A 88 2.97 12.11 9.99
C GLN A 88 3.70 12.73 8.79
N ALA A 89 3.76 12.03 7.66
CA ALA A 89 4.39 12.55 6.44
C ALA A 89 3.68 13.82 5.92
N LEU A 90 2.35 13.93 6.05
CA LEU A 90 1.61 15.16 5.72
C LEU A 90 2.01 16.33 6.63
N ILE A 91 2.17 16.08 7.93
CA ILE A 91 2.62 17.11 8.89
C ILE A 91 4.05 17.56 8.53
N GLU A 92 4.94 16.62 8.24
CA GLU A 92 6.33 16.90 7.79
C GLU A 92 6.37 17.70 6.48
N ALA A 93 5.40 17.47 5.59
CA ALA A 93 5.23 18.26 4.37
C ALA A 93 4.62 19.65 4.60
N GLY A 94 4.29 20.03 5.84
CA GLY A 94 3.77 21.34 6.21
C GLY A 94 2.23 21.43 6.27
N VAL A 95 1.51 20.29 6.19
CA VAL A 95 0.05 20.28 6.33
C VAL A 95 -0.33 20.49 7.78
N ALA A 96 -1.22 21.45 8.07
CA ALA A 96 -1.73 21.66 9.42
C ALA A 96 -2.51 20.44 9.92
N ALA A 97 -2.25 20.01 11.16
CA ALA A 97 -2.82 18.79 11.72
C ALA A 97 -4.38 18.78 11.74
N ASN A 98 -5.01 19.94 11.85
CA ASN A 98 -6.46 20.10 11.79
C ASN A 98 -7.05 20.04 10.36
N ALA A 99 -6.22 20.07 9.33
CA ALA A 99 -6.61 19.88 7.94
C ALA A 99 -6.54 18.40 7.50
N ILE A 100 -6.09 17.49 8.39
CA ILE A 100 -5.90 16.08 8.09
C ILE A 100 -7.00 15.25 8.75
N ASP A 101 -7.69 14.45 7.93
CA ASP A 101 -8.63 13.42 8.37
C ASP A 101 -7.92 12.05 8.29
N ALA A 102 -7.92 11.31 9.39
CA ALA A 102 -7.30 9.99 9.49
C ALA A 102 -8.02 9.14 10.54
N PRO A 103 -7.94 7.81 10.47
CA PRO A 103 -8.40 6.96 11.55
C PRO A 103 -7.70 7.32 12.87
N ASN A 104 -8.41 7.13 13.99
CA ASN A 104 -7.85 7.36 15.32
C ASN A 104 -6.60 6.49 15.55
N ALA A 105 -5.64 7.00 16.34
CA ALA A 105 -4.42 6.27 16.67
C ALA A 105 -4.68 4.91 17.34
N ASP A 106 -5.79 4.81 18.06
CA ASP A 106 -6.24 3.59 18.76
C ASP A 106 -7.06 2.64 17.88
N SER A 107 -7.25 2.96 16.59
CA SER A 107 -7.98 2.10 15.67
C SER A 107 -7.32 0.72 15.57
N ALA A 108 -8.14 -0.34 15.62
CA ALA A 108 -7.65 -1.71 15.51
C ALA A 108 -6.97 -1.99 14.16
N GLN A 109 -7.39 -1.25 13.12
CA GLN A 109 -6.83 -1.34 11.76
C GLN A 109 -6.68 0.06 11.15
N PHE A 110 -5.68 0.20 10.28
CA PHE A 110 -5.40 1.40 9.50
C PHE A 110 -5.61 1.05 8.03
N ASP A 111 -6.88 1.04 7.61
CA ASP A 111 -7.31 0.64 6.27
C ASP A 111 -8.31 1.64 5.68
N SER A 112 -8.79 1.32 4.50
CA SER A 112 -9.74 2.15 3.77
C SER A 112 -11.11 2.23 4.45
N GLU A 113 -11.50 1.18 5.14
CA GLU A 113 -12.76 1.08 5.88
C GLU A 113 -12.75 2.01 7.10
N ALA A 114 -11.67 2.00 7.87
CA ALA A 114 -11.49 2.90 9.01
C ALA A 114 -11.46 4.38 8.57
N LEU A 115 -10.79 4.68 7.46
CA LEU A 115 -10.79 6.04 6.90
C LEU A 115 -12.18 6.45 6.42
N TRP A 116 -12.93 5.55 5.78
CA TRP A 116 -14.29 5.83 5.31
C TRP A 116 -15.23 6.27 6.44
N GLN A 117 -15.14 5.63 7.60
CA GLN A 117 -15.94 6.03 8.79
C GLN A 117 -15.68 7.49 9.22
N VAL A 118 -14.45 7.98 9.01
CA VAL A 118 -14.07 9.34 9.37
C VAL A 118 -14.55 10.35 8.32
N VAL A 119 -14.39 10.04 7.02
CA VAL A 119 -14.59 11.04 5.96
C VAL A 119 -16.01 11.06 5.39
N SER A 120 -16.72 9.93 5.42
CA SER A 120 -18.06 9.81 4.83
C SER A 120 -19.09 10.79 5.40
N PRO A 121 -19.12 11.14 6.71
CA PRO A 121 -20.12 12.07 7.24
C PRO A 121 -19.98 13.51 6.71
N SER A 122 -18.77 13.89 6.26
CA SER A 122 -18.48 15.23 5.74
C SER A 122 -18.51 15.30 4.20
N LEU A 123 -18.61 14.12 3.52
CA LEU A 123 -18.55 14.04 2.08
C LEU A 123 -19.87 14.54 1.46
N LYS A 124 -19.77 15.53 0.56
CA LYS A 124 -20.91 16.06 -0.18
C LYS A 124 -20.96 15.51 -1.58
N LYS A 125 -22.18 15.50 -2.17
CA LYS A 125 -22.33 15.18 -3.60
C LYS A 125 -21.47 16.12 -4.45
N GLN A 126 -20.93 15.58 -5.54
CA GLN A 126 -20.06 16.30 -6.50
C GLN A 126 -18.73 16.80 -5.90
N THR A 127 -18.36 16.35 -4.69
CA THR A 127 -17.04 16.65 -4.10
C THR A 127 -15.94 16.06 -4.98
N PRO A 128 -15.04 16.88 -5.57
CA PRO A 128 -13.90 16.35 -6.31
C PRO A 128 -12.80 15.87 -5.35
N VAL A 129 -12.49 14.60 -5.40
CA VAL A 129 -11.48 13.93 -4.58
C VAL A 129 -10.34 13.46 -5.48
N LEU A 130 -9.11 13.85 -5.13
CA LEU A 130 -7.90 13.33 -5.75
C LEU A 130 -7.33 12.20 -4.87
N ILE A 131 -7.04 11.04 -5.45
CA ILE A 131 -6.34 9.93 -4.78
C ILE A 131 -4.90 9.87 -5.31
N VAL A 132 -3.94 10.19 -4.45
CA VAL A 132 -2.50 10.13 -4.75
C VAL A 132 -1.95 8.78 -4.31
N ARG A 133 -1.40 8.02 -5.26
CA ARG A 133 -0.90 6.66 -5.03
C ARG A 133 0.42 6.39 -5.75
N GLY A 134 1.01 5.22 -5.52
CA GLY A 134 2.07 4.67 -6.36
C GLY A 134 1.46 3.92 -7.54
N ASN A 135 2.17 3.90 -8.66
CA ASN A 135 1.89 2.98 -9.76
C ASN A 135 2.55 1.63 -9.45
N GLU A 136 1.81 0.55 -9.64
CA GLU A 136 2.33 -0.81 -9.59
C GLU A 136 2.67 -1.21 -11.03
N ASP A 137 3.89 -1.67 -11.28
CA ASP A 137 4.26 -2.18 -12.60
C ASP A 137 3.37 -3.37 -12.98
N ALA A 138 2.94 -3.40 -14.22
CA ALA A 138 1.92 -4.28 -14.79
C ALA A 138 2.26 -5.80 -14.76
N LEU A 139 3.35 -6.21 -14.15
CA LEU A 139 3.74 -7.63 -14.03
C LEU A 139 2.92 -8.41 -12.98
N ILE A 140 2.12 -7.72 -12.17
CA ILE A 140 1.28 -8.34 -11.12
C ILE A 140 -0.03 -7.53 -11.01
N SER A 141 -0.63 -7.14 -12.11
CA SER A 141 -1.93 -6.47 -12.08
C SER A 141 -3.03 -7.51 -12.22
N ASP A 142 -3.95 -7.49 -11.24
CA ASP A 142 -5.33 -7.88 -11.51
C ASP A 142 -5.83 -7.10 -12.74
N PRO A 143 -6.66 -7.69 -13.60
CA PRO A 143 -7.06 -7.05 -14.85
C PRO A 143 -7.69 -5.68 -14.57
N PRO A 144 -7.39 -4.65 -15.38
CA PRO A 144 -7.90 -3.31 -15.16
C PRO A 144 -9.43 -3.33 -15.22
N LEU A 145 -10.07 -2.86 -14.16
CA LEU A 145 -11.48 -2.50 -14.20
C LEU A 145 -11.63 -1.42 -15.27
N ASN A 146 -12.26 -1.79 -16.38
CA ASN A 146 -12.51 -0.96 -17.55
C ASN A 146 -13.00 0.45 -17.15
N ALA A 147 -12.14 1.44 -17.37
CA ALA A 147 -12.52 2.84 -17.42
C ALA A 147 -13.12 3.15 -18.79
N ASN A 148 -14.29 2.56 -19.11
CA ASN A 148 -15.12 3.00 -20.23
C ASN A 148 -16.56 2.56 -19.99
N VAL A 149 -17.30 3.35 -19.23
CA VAL A 149 -18.75 3.39 -19.36
C VAL A 149 -19.09 4.56 -20.25
N ASN A 150 -19.14 4.31 -21.54
CA ASN A 150 -19.75 5.20 -22.51
C ASN A 150 -21.27 4.96 -22.45
N PRO A 151 -22.11 5.92 -22.06
CA PRO A 151 -23.56 5.72 -22.04
C PRO A 151 -24.17 6.04 -23.40
N ASN A 152 -24.05 5.12 -24.35
CA ASN A 152 -24.98 5.08 -25.51
C ASN A 152 -24.71 3.83 -26.35
N LEU A 153 -25.61 2.88 -26.30
CA LEU A 153 -26.20 2.25 -27.49
C LEU A 153 -27.29 1.28 -27.06
N ASN A 154 -28.46 1.60 -27.54
CA ASN A 154 -29.69 0.82 -27.46
C ASN A 154 -29.64 -0.47 -28.28
N SER A 155 -30.44 -1.39 -27.80
CA SER A 155 -31.32 -2.33 -28.54
C SER A 155 -30.84 -3.75 -28.79
N SER A 156 -31.65 -4.60 -28.26
CA SER A 156 -32.40 -5.74 -28.76
C SER A 156 -31.88 -7.17 -28.57
N THR A 157 -32.66 -7.86 -27.73
CA THR A 157 -33.25 -9.21 -27.87
C THR A 157 -32.35 -10.43 -28.01
N SER A 158 -32.34 -11.36 -27.05
CA SER A 158 -33.27 -12.49 -26.94
C SER A 158 -32.86 -13.50 -25.86
N SER A 159 -33.80 -13.83 -25.02
CA SER A 159 -34.19 -15.09 -24.37
C SER A 159 -33.19 -16.22 -24.16
N GLY A 160 -33.06 -16.65 -22.88
CA GLY A 160 -32.53 -17.96 -22.47
C GLY A 160 -32.46 -18.11 -20.96
N SER A 161 -33.41 -18.80 -20.36
CA SER A 161 -33.71 -19.06 -18.95
C SER A 161 -32.62 -19.77 -18.14
N SER A 162 -32.27 -19.21 -16.96
CA SER A 162 -32.18 -19.71 -15.56
C SER A 162 -31.46 -21.05 -15.25
N PRO A 163 -30.94 -21.26 -14.00
CA PRO A 163 -31.36 -20.66 -12.75
C PRO A 163 -30.25 -20.06 -11.84
N SER A 164 -30.70 -19.16 -11.03
CA SER A 164 -30.14 -18.51 -9.86
C SER A 164 -29.34 -19.41 -8.93
N ASN A 165 -28.13 -18.95 -8.57
CA ASN A 165 -27.55 -19.21 -7.28
C ASN A 165 -27.05 -17.86 -6.75
N ASP A 166 -27.98 -17.10 -6.15
CA ASP A 166 -27.72 -15.87 -5.41
C ASP A 166 -27.01 -16.23 -4.09
N GLN A 167 -25.69 -16.28 -4.14
CA GLN A 167 -24.86 -16.02 -2.99
C GLN A 167 -24.32 -14.58 -3.17
N PRO A 168 -24.40 -13.70 -2.17
CA PRO A 168 -23.80 -12.39 -2.26
C PRO A 168 -22.28 -12.57 -2.35
N VAL A 169 -21.75 -12.37 -3.54
CA VAL A 169 -20.31 -12.23 -3.75
C VAL A 169 -19.90 -10.97 -3.01
N ASN A 170 -19.32 -11.14 -1.84
CA ASN A 170 -18.70 -10.08 -1.08
C ASN A 170 -17.59 -9.48 -1.97
N PRO A 171 -17.71 -8.23 -2.46
CA PRO A 171 -16.67 -7.63 -3.29
C PRO A 171 -15.51 -7.25 -2.38
N GLN A 172 -14.62 -8.18 -2.10
CA GLN A 172 -13.30 -7.87 -1.55
C GLN A 172 -12.47 -7.19 -2.63
N GLY A 173 -12.87 -5.97 -2.98
CA GLY A 173 -12.04 -5.07 -3.74
C GLY A 173 -10.76 -4.77 -2.96
N VAL A 174 -9.62 -4.71 -3.64
CA VAL A 174 -8.38 -4.26 -3.05
C VAL A 174 -8.66 -2.90 -2.37
N GLY A 175 -8.41 -2.76 -1.07
CA GLY A 175 -8.97 -1.73 -0.18
C GLY A 175 -9.03 -0.29 -0.71
N ARG A 176 -8.11 0.11 -1.61
CA ARG A 176 -8.10 1.46 -2.23
C ARG A 176 -9.19 1.64 -3.29
N ASP A 177 -9.46 0.62 -4.07
CA ASP A 177 -10.50 0.64 -5.10
C ASP A 177 -11.87 0.57 -4.45
N TRP A 178 -11.99 -0.17 -3.33
CA TRP A 178 -13.20 -0.18 -2.50
C TRP A 178 -13.54 1.23 -2.00
N LEU A 179 -12.57 1.97 -1.43
CA LEU A 179 -12.82 3.34 -0.93
C LEU A 179 -13.21 4.30 -2.07
N ALA A 180 -12.55 4.21 -3.22
CA ALA A 180 -12.92 4.99 -4.39
C ALA A 180 -14.37 4.71 -4.83
N GLN A 181 -14.78 3.44 -4.82
CA GLN A 181 -16.16 3.05 -5.12
C GLN A 181 -17.14 3.63 -4.09
N GLN A 182 -16.82 3.60 -2.78
CA GLN A 182 -17.67 4.20 -1.74
C GLN A 182 -17.84 5.71 -1.96
N ILE A 183 -16.75 6.43 -2.30
CA ILE A 183 -16.77 7.85 -2.60
C ILE A 183 -17.69 8.14 -3.81
N ILE A 184 -17.58 7.36 -4.88
CA ILE A 184 -18.41 7.48 -6.08
C ILE A 184 -19.88 7.17 -5.76
N GLN A 185 -20.16 6.11 -5.00
CA GLN A 185 -21.52 5.75 -4.59
C GLN A 185 -22.18 6.83 -3.72
N ALA A 186 -21.39 7.56 -2.93
CA ALA A 186 -21.86 8.73 -2.18
C ALA A 186 -22.11 9.96 -3.06
N GLY A 187 -21.87 9.86 -4.38
CA GLY A 187 -22.13 10.91 -5.36
C GLY A 187 -20.99 11.92 -5.53
N ALA A 188 -19.81 11.64 -4.99
CA ALA A 188 -18.60 12.43 -5.23
C ALA A 188 -17.83 11.93 -6.47
N SER A 189 -16.89 12.73 -6.98
CA SER A 189 -16.03 12.34 -8.09
C SER A 189 -14.63 11.98 -7.61
N VAL A 190 -14.00 10.99 -8.25
CA VAL A 190 -12.66 10.52 -7.91
C VAL A 190 -11.75 10.63 -9.13
N GLU A 191 -10.58 11.20 -8.92
CA GLU A 191 -9.47 11.14 -9.88
C GLU A 191 -8.24 10.53 -9.19
N PHE A 192 -7.42 9.84 -9.98
CA PHE A 192 -6.21 9.18 -9.50
C PHE A 192 -4.98 9.82 -10.11
N VAL A 193 -3.93 9.97 -9.30
CA VAL A 193 -2.60 10.32 -9.79
C VAL A 193 -1.55 9.40 -9.19
N ALA A 194 -0.67 8.88 -10.05
CA ALA A 194 0.49 8.10 -9.63
C ALA A 194 1.67 9.04 -9.37
N ALA A 195 1.99 9.30 -8.11
CA ALA A 195 3.09 10.17 -7.73
C ALA A 195 4.47 9.47 -7.79
N TYR A 196 4.51 8.13 -7.84
CA TYR A 196 5.73 7.35 -7.93
C TYR A 196 5.45 5.97 -8.54
N SER A 197 6.50 5.32 -9.03
CA SER A 197 6.46 3.93 -9.47
C SER A 197 7.03 3.00 -8.40
N ARG A 198 6.55 1.76 -8.38
CA ARG A 198 7.07 0.66 -7.58
C ARG A 198 7.56 -0.42 -8.52
N ARG A 199 8.82 -0.82 -8.37
CA ARG A 199 9.47 -1.81 -9.22
C ARG A 199 10.14 -2.89 -8.38
N PRO A 200 10.34 -4.10 -8.92
CA PRO A 200 11.25 -5.06 -8.33
C PRO A 200 12.64 -4.43 -8.21
N PRO A 201 13.36 -4.65 -7.12
CA PRO A 201 14.72 -4.14 -6.97
C PRO A 201 15.68 -4.85 -7.94
N ARG A 202 16.73 -4.15 -8.34
CA ARG A 202 17.86 -4.75 -9.06
C ARG A 202 18.94 -5.15 -8.06
N TRP A 203 18.89 -6.37 -7.60
CA TRP A 203 19.88 -6.87 -6.65
C TRP A 203 21.25 -7.04 -7.27
N SER A 204 22.27 -6.62 -6.55
CA SER A 204 23.66 -7.00 -6.82
C SER A 204 23.89 -8.49 -6.54
N ALA A 205 24.97 -9.06 -7.05
CA ALA A 205 25.32 -10.45 -6.78
C ALA A 205 25.43 -10.79 -5.27
N PRO A 206 26.04 -9.95 -4.41
CA PRO A 206 26.01 -10.16 -2.96
C PRO A 206 24.62 -10.15 -2.36
N GLN A 207 23.72 -9.25 -2.78
CA GLN A 207 22.34 -9.19 -2.27
C GLN A 207 21.55 -10.44 -2.68
N LEU A 208 21.72 -10.92 -3.90
CA LEU A 208 21.12 -12.17 -4.37
C LEU A 208 21.58 -13.37 -3.52
N GLU A 209 22.86 -13.41 -3.17
CA GLU A 209 23.40 -14.49 -2.35
C GLU A 209 22.86 -14.43 -0.91
N ILE A 210 22.76 -13.23 -0.33
CA ILE A 210 22.10 -13.02 0.98
C ILE A 210 20.65 -13.53 0.95
N ALA A 211 19.91 -13.20 -0.11
CA ALA A 211 18.52 -13.62 -0.27
C ALA A 211 18.38 -15.15 -0.32
N LYS A 212 19.27 -15.83 -1.06
CA LYS A 212 19.30 -17.29 -1.15
C LYS A 212 19.61 -17.94 0.20
N GLN A 213 20.63 -17.44 0.90
CA GLN A 213 21.00 -17.96 2.22
C GLN A 213 19.89 -17.77 3.26
N ALA A 214 19.25 -16.59 3.26
CA ALA A 214 18.17 -16.27 4.18
C ALA A 214 16.90 -17.11 4.00
N ALA A 215 16.80 -17.89 2.94
CA ALA A 215 15.73 -18.87 2.75
C ALA A 215 15.91 -20.13 3.60
N PHE A 216 17.13 -20.42 4.09
CA PHE A 216 17.47 -21.70 4.72
C PHE A 216 18.21 -21.58 6.06
N ASP A 217 18.73 -20.41 6.40
CA ASP A 217 19.65 -20.20 7.53
C ASP A 217 18.94 -19.79 8.84
N GLY A 218 17.61 -19.81 8.87
CA GLY A 218 16.83 -19.39 10.03
C GLY A 218 16.61 -17.88 10.13
N SER A 219 16.94 -17.11 9.07
CA SER A 219 16.61 -15.68 9.00
C SER A 219 15.12 -15.45 9.04
N VAL A 220 14.71 -14.32 9.65
CA VAL A 220 13.31 -13.87 9.70
C VAL A 220 13.08 -12.72 8.71
N TRP A 221 12.16 -12.90 7.79
CA TRP A 221 11.80 -11.89 6.80
C TRP A 221 10.72 -10.95 7.32
N CYS A 222 10.95 -9.64 7.31
CA CYS A 222 9.96 -8.64 7.71
C CYS A 222 9.26 -8.06 6.49
N PHE A 223 7.99 -8.44 6.26
CA PHE A 223 7.18 -7.97 5.15
C PHE A 223 6.16 -6.92 5.58
N SER A 224 6.13 -5.81 4.85
CA SER A 224 5.13 -4.74 4.98
C SER A 224 4.33 -4.49 3.70
N SER A 225 4.45 -5.37 2.70
CA SER A 225 3.74 -5.29 1.43
C SER A 225 3.61 -6.67 0.81
N SER A 226 2.42 -7.03 0.31
CA SER A 226 2.21 -8.24 -0.48
C SER A 226 3.02 -8.22 -1.77
N GLN A 227 3.17 -7.05 -2.40
CA GLN A 227 4.00 -6.88 -3.60
C GLN A 227 5.47 -7.24 -3.34
N ALA A 228 6.01 -6.90 -2.15
CA ALA A 228 7.36 -7.30 -1.77
C ALA A 228 7.53 -8.83 -1.74
N VAL A 229 6.55 -9.55 -1.21
CA VAL A 229 6.56 -11.03 -1.19
C VAL A 229 6.54 -11.59 -2.62
N LEU A 230 5.72 -11.03 -3.50
CA LEU A 230 5.64 -11.46 -4.90
C LEU A 230 6.91 -11.14 -5.69
N HIS A 231 7.55 -9.98 -5.43
CA HIS A 231 8.85 -9.65 -6.03
C HIS A 231 9.94 -10.63 -5.58
N LEU A 232 9.94 -11.04 -4.31
CA LEU A 232 10.86 -12.06 -3.80
C LEU A 232 10.68 -13.38 -4.54
N GLN A 233 9.45 -13.85 -4.68
CA GLN A 233 9.12 -15.07 -5.42
C GLN A 233 9.57 -15.00 -6.88
N ALA A 234 9.31 -13.88 -7.55
CA ALA A 234 9.68 -13.68 -8.95
C ALA A 234 11.20 -13.67 -9.17
N GLN A 235 11.98 -13.15 -8.22
CA GLN A 235 13.45 -13.13 -8.31
C GLN A 235 14.10 -14.46 -7.91
N LEU A 236 13.44 -15.27 -7.09
CA LEU A 236 13.94 -16.54 -6.56
C LEU A 236 12.96 -17.69 -6.85
N THR A 237 12.69 -17.93 -8.13
CA THR A 237 11.65 -18.89 -8.59
C THR A 237 11.91 -20.34 -8.18
N ASN A 238 13.15 -20.74 -7.89
CA ASN A 238 13.52 -22.11 -7.55
C ASN A 238 13.81 -22.29 -6.04
N VAL A 239 13.46 -21.31 -5.21
CA VAL A 239 13.70 -21.39 -3.76
C VAL A 239 12.44 -21.91 -3.06
N GLN A 240 12.64 -22.86 -2.14
CA GLN A 240 11.59 -23.36 -1.26
C GLN A 240 11.61 -22.58 0.05
N TRP A 241 10.48 -21.98 0.43
CA TRP A 241 10.33 -21.10 1.59
C TRP A 241 9.87 -21.83 2.86
N ASN A 242 9.75 -23.16 2.80
CA ASN A 242 9.20 -23.98 3.88
C ASN A 242 10.06 -24.00 5.17
N LYS A 243 11.32 -23.57 5.10
CA LYS A 243 12.22 -23.41 6.25
C LYS A 243 12.40 -21.96 6.69
N ALA A 244 11.90 -21.01 5.91
CA ALA A 244 12.01 -19.60 6.22
C ALA A 244 10.86 -19.14 7.12
N CYS A 245 11.18 -18.21 8.03
CA CYS A 245 10.20 -17.53 8.87
C CYS A 245 9.92 -16.13 8.35
N CYS A 246 8.71 -15.61 8.57
CA CYS A 246 8.44 -14.21 8.32
C CYS A 246 7.50 -13.58 9.36
N VAL A 247 7.67 -12.27 9.53
CA VAL A 247 6.75 -11.37 10.24
C VAL A 247 6.07 -10.49 9.19
N ALA A 248 4.74 -10.54 9.14
CA ALA A 248 3.91 -9.82 8.18
C ALA A 248 3.03 -8.80 8.90
N THR A 249 3.07 -7.54 8.47
CA THR A 249 2.40 -6.44 9.16
C THR A 249 0.90 -6.33 8.89
N HIS A 250 0.31 -7.26 8.13
CA HIS A 250 -1.12 -7.29 7.83
C HIS A 250 -1.56 -8.71 7.41
N ALA A 251 -2.82 -9.07 7.69
CA ALA A 251 -3.37 -10.39 7.36
C ALA A 251 -3.21 -10.77 5.88
N ARG A 252 -3.44 -9.83 4.96
CA ARG A 252 -3.26 -10.05 3.52
C ARG A 252 -1.80 -10.37 3.16
N ILE A 253 -0.84 -9.68 3.78
CA ILE A 253 0.59 -9.93 3.56
C ILE A 253 0.97 -11.33 4.08
N ALA A 254 0.46 -11.69 5.27
CA ALA A 254 0.65 -13.01 5.85
C ALA A 254 0.07 -14.11 4.94
N GLN A 255 -1.10 -13.88 4.36
CA GLN A 255 -1.69 -14.82 3.40
C GLN A 255 -0.82 -14.95 2.14
N THR A 256 -0.40 -13.83 1.53
CA THR A 256 0.50 -13.86 0.37
C THR A 256 1.80 -14.61 0.67
N ALA A 257 2.37 -14.44 1.87
CA ALA A 257 3.58 -15.17 2.26
C ALA A 257 3.32 -16.69 2.35
N ARG A 258 2.16 -17.12 2.89
CA ARG A 258 1.78 -18.54 2.90
C ARG A 258 1.58 -19.09 1.49
N ASP A 259 0.94 -18.34 0.61
CA ASP A 259 0.69 -18.73 -0.80
C ASP A 259 2.00 -18.92 -1.58
N VAL A 260 3.04 -18.16 -1.23
CA VAL A 260 4.41 -18.29 -1.78
C VAL A 260 5.18 -19.47 -1.19
N GLY A 261 4.73 -20.03 -0.03
CA GLY A 261 5.31 -21.21 0.57
C GLY A 261 5.99 -21.01 1.93
N PHE A 262 5.87 -19.83 2.55
CA PHE A 262 6.31 -19.64 3.93
C PHE A 262 5.40 -20.43 4.88
N VAL A 263 5.99 -21.30 5.68
CA VAL A 263 5.24 -22.13 6.65
C VAL A 263 5.11 -21.40 8.00
N HIS A 264 6.19 -20.70 8.41
CA HIS A 264 6.23 -19.98 9.68
C HIS A 264 5.94 -18.49 9.42
N VAL A 265 4.67 -18.11 9.58
CA VAL A 265 4.19 -16.73 9.31
C VAL A 265 3.55 -16.17 10.57
N VAL A 266 4.19 -15.15 11.15
CA VAL A 266 3.67 -14.38 12.28
C VAL A 266 3.02 -13.11 11.74
N GLN A 267 1.75 -12.89 12.10
CA GLN A 267 1.06 -11.66 11.77
C GLN A 267 1.21 -10.66 12.91
N THR A 268 1.50 -9.40 12.59
CA THR A 268 1.61 -8.29 13.55
C THR A 268 0.96 -7.02 13.00
N ARG A 269 0.91 -5.96 13.79
CA ARG A 269 0.48 -4.63 13.31
C ARG A 269 1.67 -3.89 12.66
N PRO A 270 1.41 -2.88 11.79
CA PRO A 270 2.46 -2.10 11.12
C PRO A 270 3.12 -1.05 12.05
N VAL A 271 3.31 -1.40 13.31
CA VAL A 271 3.94 -0.58 14.35
C VAL A 271 5.25 -1.25 14.77
N LEU A 272 6.34 -0.47 14.85
CA LEU A 272 7.68 -1.01 15.07
C LEU A 272 7.80 -1.80 16.39
N SER A 273 7.18 -1.32 17.49
CA SER A 273 7.16 -2.04 18.77
C SER A 273 6.52 -3.43 18.68
N ASP A 274 5.45 -3.57 17.89
CA ASP A 274 4.74 -4.83 17.74
C ASP A 274 5.55 -5.82 16.90
N VAL A 275 6.28 -5.29 15.91
CA VAL A 275 7.21 -6.10 15.10
C VAL A 275 8.36 -6.61 15.96
N LEU A 276 8.95 -5.76 16.82
CA LEU A 276 10.01 -6.17 17.75
C LEU A 276 9.52 -7.24 18.73
N ALA A 277 8.34 -7.07 19.32
CA ALA A 277 7.74 -8.08 20.19
C ALA A 277 7.49 -9.41 19.45
N SER A 278 7.11 -9.36 18.17
CA SER A 278 6.95 -10.56 17.33
C SER A 278 8.30 -11.23 17.06
N LEU A 279 9.37 -10.47 16.84
CA LEU A 279 10.72 -11.01 16.65
C LEU A 279 11.25 -11.65 17.93
N GLU A 280 11.02 -11.05 19.10
CA GLU A 280 11.38 -11.62 20.40
C GLU A 280 10.67 -12.97 20.66
N SER A 281 9.43 -13.13 20.19
CA SER A 281 8.70 -14.40 20.32
C SER A 281 9.23 -15.52 19.41
N LEU A 282 10.05 -15.20 18.42
CA LEU A 282 10.66 -16.14 17.48
C LEU A 282 12.14 -16.48 17.86
N ALA A 283 12.72 -15.76 18.81
CA ALA A 283 14.10 -15.94 19.25
C ALA A 283 14.22 -17.03 20.31
#